data_c9dc4c58d526182f1a051f28182863a8
#
_entry.id   c9dc4c58d526182f1a051f28182863a8
#
_cell.length_a   1.000
_cell.length_b   1.000
_cell.length_c   1.000
_cell.angle_alpha   90.00
_cell.angle_beta   90.00
_cell.angle_gamma   90.00
#
_symmetry.space_group_name_H-M   'P 1'
#
loop_
_entity.id
_entity.type
_entity.pdbx_description
1 polymer ?
#
loop_
_entity_poly.entity_id
_entity_poly.type
_entity_poly.pdbx_seq_one_letter_code
_entity_poly.pdbx_strand_id
1 'polypeptide(L)'
;MNTEIANAVNAAGDKAQYDTRVKRLLAQKSILAHILVKTVDEFKGMKPEDVVKYIEGEPSISVVPVEPGLANMEKPDAAGQRIVGLNTENAEINEGLVRFDIIFYVRMPSVDDTKNGLSQIIVNIEAQKDEPTEYKILNRAIFYVSRLISSQKERDFVNTNYDDIKQVFSIWICMNMDDNSLSHIHLTKDELLKPCNWKGNLDLLNIVLIGITNEI
;
A
#
# COMPACT_ATOMS: atom_id res chain seq x y z
N MET A 1 -1.05 -43.25 -7.39
CA MET A 1 -1.34 -41.83 -7.22
C MET A 1 -0.16 -41.08 -7.79
N ASN A 2 -0.37 -40.22 -8.77
CA ASN A 2 0.69 -39.71 -9.62
C ASN A 2 1.64 -38.82 -8.80
N THR A 3 2.90 -39.18 -8.70
CA THR A 3 3.94 -38.52 -7.87
C THR A 3 4.12 -37.05 -8.28
N GLU A 4 3.87 -36.73 -9.53
CA GLU A 4 3.93 -35.35 -10.06
C GLU A 4 2.84 -34.45 -9.48
N ILE A 5 1.60 -34.94 -9.32
CA ILE A 5 0.51 -34.19 -8.72
C ILE A 5 0.78 -33.94 -7.23
N ALA A 6 1.29 -34.98 -6.52
CA ALA A 6 1.66 -34.82 -5.11
C ALA A 6 2.78 -33.78 -4.91
N ASN A 7 3.80 -33.81 -5.78
CA ASN A 7 4.89 -32.83 -5.75
C ASN A 7 4.41 -31.41 -6.10
N ALA A 8 3.50 -31.25 -7.08
CA ALA A 8 2.91 -29.96 -7.43
C ALA A 8 2.05 -29.38 -6.30
N VAL A 9 1.26 -30.23 -5.61
CA VAL A 9 0.44 -29.82 -4.45
C VAL A 9 1.33 -29.42 -3.27
N ASN A 10 2.40 -30.16 -3.00
CA ASN A 10 3.35 -29.81 -1.93
C ASN A 10 4.10 -28.51 -2.25
N ALA A 11 4.58 -28.33 -3.48
CA ALA A 11 5.26 -27.11 -3.91
C ALA A 11 4.33 -25.87 -3.86
N ALA A 12 3.04 -26.04 -4.20
CA ALA A 12 2.04 -24.99 -4.07
C ALA A 12 1.76 -24.66 -2.60
N GLY A 13 1.70 -25.68 -1.73
CA GLY A 13 1.56 -25.51 -0.29
C GLY A 13 2.74 -24.75 0.33
N ASP A 14 3.96 -25.12 -0.04
CA ASP A 14 5.18 -24.46 0.44
C ASP A 14 5.26 -23.00 -0.03
N LYS A 15 4.88 -22.73 -1.28
CA LYS A 15 4.85 -21.36 -1.82
C LYS A 15 3.81 -20.48 -1.10
N ALA A 16 2.61 -21.00 -0.84
CA ALA A 16 1.56 -20.29 -0.12
C ALA A 16 1.95 -20.04 1.34
N GLN A 17 2.62 -20.99 2.00
CA GLN A 17 3.12 -20.80 3.37
C GLN A 17 4.23 -19.76 3.42
N TYR A 18 5.15 -19.76 2.45
CA TYR A 18 6.21 -18.78 2.35
C TYR A 18 5.63 -17.36 2.19
N ASP A 19 4.71 -17.17 1.25
CA ASP A 19 4.03 -15.90 0.99
C ASP A 19 3.33 -15.39 2.26
N THR A 20 2.58 -16.24 2.95
CA THR A 20 1.92 -15.88 4.20
C THR A 20 2.90 -15.46 5.31
N ARG A 21 4.04 -16.14 5.42
CA ARG A 21 5.08 -15.83 6.42
C ARG A 21 5.75 -14.49 6.12
N VAL A 22 6.07 -14.24 4.85
CA VAL A 22 6.67 -12.96 4.40
C VAL A 22 5.72 -11.80 4.68
N LYS A 23 4.44 -11.92 4.33
CA LYS A 23 3.43 -10.88 4.60
C LYS A 23 3.29 -10.58 6.10
N ARG A 24 3.24 -11.63 6.95
CA ARG A 24 3.18 -11.45 8.41
C ARG A 24 4.44 -10.79 8.97
N LEU A 25 5.61 -11.11 8.44
CA LEU A 25 6.86 -10.47 8.83
C LEU A 25 6.85 -8.99 8.46
N LEU A 26 6.53 -8.69 7.21
CA LEU A 26 6.49 -7.31 6.69
C LEU A 26 5.42 -6.46 7.38
N ALA A 27 4.31 -7.04 7.83
CA ALA A 27 3.25 -6.33 8.53
C ALA A 27 3.59 -5.96 9.99
N GLN A 28 4.74 -6.40 10.52
CA GLN A 28 5.17 -5.97 11.85
C GLN A 28 5.49 -4.47 11.84
N LYS A 29 4.88 -3.70 12.75
CA LYS A 29 5.02 -2.24 12.81
C LYS A 29 6.48 -1.78 12.91
N SER A 30 7.34 -2.54 13.57
CA SER A 30 8.78 -2.27 13.62
C SER A 30 9.44 -2.32 12.24
N ILE A 31 9.08 -3.29 11.41
CA ILE A 31 9.60 -3.41 10.04
C ILE A 31 8.99 -2.33 9.14
N LEU A 32 7.68 -2.10 9.25
CA LEU A 32 6.99 -1.03 8.53
C LEU A 32 7.61 0.33 8.82
N ALA A 33 7.96 0.60 10.07
CA ALA A 33 8.61 1.85 10.46
C ALA A 33 9.99 2.03 9.78
N HIS A 34 10.78 0.97 9.62
CA HIS A 34 12.04 1.02 8.87
C HIS A 34 11.81 1.35 7.38
N ILE A 35 10.76 0.79 6.78
CA ILE A 35 10.38 1.07 5.40
C ILE A 35 9.95 2.54 5.28
N LEU A 36 9.06 3.02 6.15
CA LEU A 36 8.54 4.39 6.13
C LEU A 36 9.64 5.43 6.24
N VAL A 37 10.62 5.24 7.14
CA VAL A 37 11.78 6.15 7.29
C VAL A 37 12.59 6.29 6.00
N LYS A 38 12.57 5.28 5.13
CA LYS A 38 13.33 5.28 3.87
C LYS A 38 12.51 5.74 2.66
N THR A 39 11.19 5.66 2.73
CA THR A 39 10.31 5.82 1.57
C THR A 39 9.39 7.03 1.64
N VAL A 40 9.12 7.56 2.84
CA VAL A 40 8.23 8.69 3.08
C VAL A 40 9.03 9.85 3.63
N ASP A 41 9.05 10.96 2.90
CA ASP A 41 9.94 12.09 3.17
C ASP A 41 9.77 12.68 4.56
N GLU A 42 8.55 12.74 5.06
CA GLU A 42 8.21 13.29 6.37
C GLU A 42 8.78 12.50 7.55
N PHE A 43 9.15 11.25 7.33
CA PHE A 43 9.81 10.40 8.33
C PHE A 43 11.34 10.33 8.16
N LYS A 44 11.90 10.95 7.12
CA LYS A 44 13.36 10.95 6.90
C LYS A 44 14.09 11.54 8.11
N GLY A 45 15.11 10.80 8.57
CA GLY A 45 15.92 11.20 9.73
C GLY A 45 15.33 10.85 11.08
N MET A 46 14.09 10.37 11.17
CA MET A 46 13.52 9.85 12.40
C MET A 46 14.09 8.45 12.70
N LYS A 47 14.10 8.08 13.98
CA LYS A 47 14.39 6.70 14.37
C LYS A 47 13.16 5.83 14.10
N PRO A 48 13.32 4.60 13.57
CA PRO A 48 12.16 3.73 13.31
C PRO A 48 11.27 3.50 14.52
N GLU A 49 11.85 3.42 15.73
CA GLU A 49 11.09 3.23 16.97
C GLU A 49 10.11 4.39 17.23
N ASP A 50 10.49 5.62 16.84
CA ASP A 50 9.65 6.81 16.98
C ASP A 50 8.55 6.87 15.92
N VAL A 51 8.70 6.15 14.79
CA VAL A 51 7.73 6.12 13.69
C VAL A 51 6.61 5.11 13.97
N VAL A 52 6.83 4.07 14.76
CA VAL A 52 5.83 3.04 15.09
C VAL A 52 4.49 3.64 15.58
N LYS A 53 4.53 4.70 16.37
CA LYS A 53 3.34 5.37 16.93
C LYS A 53 2.45 6.06 15.89
N TYR A 54 2.98 6.32 14.68
CA TYR A 54 2.23 6.93 13.57
C TYR A 54 1.47 5.90 12.74
N ILE A 55 1.80 4.61 12.86
CA ILE A 55 1.09 3.52 12.19
C ILE A 55 -0.21 3.25 12.96
N GLU A 56 -1.34 3.53 12.32
CA GLU A 56 -2.66 3.42 12.95
C GLU A 56 -3.20 1.99 12.92
N GLY A 57 -3.86 1.59 14.00
CA GLY A 57 -4.47 0.27 14.12
C GLY A 57 -3.47 -0.88 13.91
N GLU A 58 -3.97 -2.04 13.54
CA GLU A 58 -3.15 -3.16 13.07
C GLU A 58 -3.19 -3.21 11.54
N PRO A 59 -2.03 -3.36 10.86
CA PRO A 59 -1.99 -3.50 9.42
C PRO A 59 -2.84 -4.67 8.95
N SER A 60 -3.71 -4.42 7.96
CA SER A 60 -4.54 -5.47 7.37
C SER A 60 -3.70 -6.29 6.40
N ILE A 61 -3.68 -7.60 6.60
CA ILE A 61 -2.95 -8.57 5.77
C ILE A 61 -3.96 -9.36 4.95
N SER A 62 -3.74 -9.52 3.65
CA SER A 62 -4.53 -10.41 2.82
C SER A 62 -4.40 -11.85 3.31
N VAL A 63 -5.44 -12.36 3.93
CA VAL A 63 -5.58 -13.76 4.28
C VAL A 63 -6.50 -14.37 3.23
N VAL A 64 -5.99 -15.33 2.49
CA VAL A 64 -6.61 -16.16 1.43
C VAL A 64 -8.13 -16.11 1.31
N PRO A 65 -8.71 -16.35 0.13
CA PRO A 65 -9.73 -15.57 -0.56
C PRO A 65 -11.02 -15.43 0.23
N VAL A 66 -11.45 -14.19 0.42
CA VAL A 66 -12.83 -13.87 0.80
C VAL A 66 -13.69 -13.95 -0.46
N GLU A 67 -14.88 -14.51 -0.30
CA GLU A 67 -15.86 -14.72 -1.38
C GLU A 67 -16.19 -13.42 -2.14
N PRO A 68 -16.50 -13.50 -3.44
CA PRO A 68 -16.86 -12.34 -4.24
C PRO A 68 -18.11 -11.63 -3.68
N GLY A 69 -18.04 -10.32 -3.47
CA GLY A 69 -19.24 -9.50 -3.22
C GLY A 69 -19.27 -8.70 -1.92
N LEU A 70 -18.21 -8.69 -1.11
CA LEU A 70 -18.15 -7.80 0.06
C LEU A 70 -17.49 -6.48 -0.31
N ALA A 71 -18.34 -5.45 -0.46
CA ALA A 71 -17.91 -4.08 -0.64
C ALA A 71 -17.06 -3.59 0.54
N ASN A 72 -16.16 -2.62 0.29
CA ASN A 72 -15.44 -1.85 1.31
C ASN A 72 -16.44 -1.01 2.13
N MET A 73 -17.24 -1.64 2.98
CA MET A 73 -18.14 -0.92 3.87
C MET A 73 -17.54 -0.84 5.27
N GLU A 74 -17.34 0.39 5.75
CA GLU A 74 -17.08 0.67 7.16
C GLU A 74 -18.21 0.14 8.01
N LYS A 75 -17.90 -0.66 9.03
CA LYS A 75 -18.81 -0.90 10.15
C LYS A 75 -18.40 0.03 11.29
N PRO A 76 -19.24 1.00 11.67
CA PRO A 76 -19.00 1.75 12.89
C PRO A 76 -19.07 0.81 14.08
N ASP A 77 -18.12 0.93 15.02
CA ASP A 77 -18.27 0.25 16.31
C ASP A 77 -19.35 0.92 17.17
N ALA A 78 -19.76 0.21 18.23
CA ALA A 78 -20.80 0.68 19.16
C ALA A 78 -20.41 1.92 19.96
N ALA A 79 -19.18 2.41 19.86
CA ALA A 79 -18.63 3.59 20.56
C ALA A 79 -18.43 4.80 19.63
N GLY A 80 -18.76 4.70 18.35
CA GLY A 80 -18.62 5.80 17.38
C GLY A 80 -17.17 6.12 16.99
N GLN A 81 -16.20 5.33 17.44
CA GLN A 81 -14.85 5.39 16.92
C GLN A 81 -14.78 4.64 15.60
N ARG A 82 -14.33 5.33 14.55
CA ARG A 82 -14.02 4.69 13.28
C ARG A 82 -12.88 3.70 13.49
N ILE A 83 -13.20 2.42 13.64
CA ILE A 83 -12.21 1.37 13.42
C ILE A 83 -12.04 1.31 11.90
N VAL A 84 -11.06 2.03 11.40
CA VAL A 84 -10.76 2.03 9.99
C VAL A 84 -9.92 0.80 9.71
N GLY A 85 -10.57 -0.34 9.53
CA GLY A 85 -9.98 -1.48 8.86
C GLY A 85 -9.99 -1.22 7.37
N LEU A 86 -8.86 -0.84 6.78
CA LEU A 86 -8.71 -0.94 5.34
C LEU A 86 -8.88 -2.39 4.95
N ASN A 87 -9.84 -2.67 4.06
CA ASN A 87 -9.96 -4.00 3.48
C ASN A 87 -8.84 -4.19 2.45
N THR A 88 -8.16 -5.33 2.50
CA THR A 88 -7.17 -5.72 1.50
C THR A 88 -7.81 -6.06 0.14
N GLU A 89 -9.13 -6.19 0.08
CA GLU A 89 -9.89 -6.43 -1.13
C GLU A 89 -10.67 -5.19 -1.54
N ASN A 90 -10.48 -4.76 -2.77
CA ASN A 90 -11.21 -3.66 -3.38
C ASN A 90 -11.96 -4.19 -4.60
N ALA A 91 -13.28 -4.17 -4.55
CA ALA A 91 -14.17 -4.56 -5.64
C ALA A 91 -14.97 -3.34 -6.09
N GLU A 92 -14.75 -2.92 -7.32
CA GLU A 92 -15.57 -1.91 -7.99
C GLU A 92 -16.52 -2.57 -8.99
N ILE A 93 -17.71 -2.00 -9.17
CA ILE A 93 -18.68 -2.50 -10.12
C ILE A 93 -18.05 -2.47 -11.52
N ASN A 94 -18.00 -3.64 -12.17
CA ASN A 94 -17.43 -3.86 -13.51
C ASN A 94 -15.90 -3.75 -13.62
N GLU A 95 -15.14 -3.56 -12.53
CA GLU A 95 -13.68 -3.43 -12.59
C GLU A 95 -12.91 -4.61 -12.01
N GLY A 96 -13.61 -5.57 -11.44
CA GLY A 96 -13.03 -6.76 -10.84
C GLY A 96 -12.43 -6.52 -9.44
N LEU A 97 -11.92 -7.58 -8.85
CA LEU A 97 -11.36 -7.61 -7.51
C LEU A 97 -9.86 -7.35 -7.56
N VAL A 98 -9.39 -6.36 -6.79
CA VAL A 98 -7.96 -6.14 -6.50
C VAL A 98 -7.69 -6.56 -5.07
N ARG A 99 -6.63 -7.33 -4.88
CA ARG A 99 -6.15 -7.76 -3.55
C ARG A 99 -4.83 -7.11 -3.25
N PHE A 100 -4.75 -6.46 -2.10
CA PHE A 100 -3.54 -5.84 -1.58
C PHE A 100 -2.91 -6.75 -0.52
N ASP A 101 -1.60 -6.91 -0.53
CA ASP A 101 -0.91 -7.79 0.42
C ASP A 101 -1.00 -7.26 1.84
N ILE A 102 -0.60 -6.01 2.05
CA ILE A 102 -0.64 -5.32 3.35
C ILE A 102 -1.11 -3.88 3.11
N ILE A 103 -2.11 -3.42 3.87
CA ILE A 103 -2.62 -2.06 3.77
C ILE A 103 -2.90 -1.48 5.16
N PHE A 104 -2.55 -0.20 5.37
CA PHE A 104 -2.73 0.50 6.63
C PHE A 104 -2.72 2.01 6.47
N TYR A 105 -3.22 2.72 7.48
CA TYR A 105 -3.10 4.18 7.58
C TYR A 105 -1.88 4.58 8.40
N VAL A 106 -1.28 5.70 8.01
CA VAL A 106 -0.19 6.34 8.74
C VAL A 106 -0.53 7.80 8.97
N ARG A 107 -0.46 8.25 10.22
CA ARG A 107 -0.55 9.68 10.56
C ARG A 107 0.76 10.35 10.22
N MET A 108 0.67 11.53 9.61
CA MET A 108 1.86 12.32 9.36
C MET A 108 2.26 13.10 10.60
N PRO A 109 3.57 13.24 10.89
CA PRO A 109 4.02 14.14 11.94
C PRO A 109 3.60 15.56 11.56
N SER A 110 2.73 16.18 12.37
CA SER A 110 2.31 17.57 12.13
C SER A 110 3.48 18.51 12.38
N VAL A 111 3.80 19.34 11.40
CA VAL A 111 4.77 20.44 11.54
C VAL A 111 4.13 21.60 12.34
N ASP A 112 2.81 21.60 12.52
CA ASP A 112 2.07 22.69 13.13
C ASP A 112 0.86 22.16 13.90
N ASP A 113 0.93 22.15 15.23
CA ASP A 113 -0.17 21.74 16.14
C ASP A 113 -1.44 22.61 16.02
N THR A 114 -1.40 23.69 15.20
CA THR A 114 -2.50 24.65 15.06
C THR A 114 -3.49 24.29 13.94
N LYS A 115 -3.17 23.33 13.07
CA LYS A 115 -4.10 22.82 12.06
C LYS A 115 -4.76 21.54 12.57
N ASN A 116 -6.03 21.64 12.92
CA ASN A 116 -6.93 20.56 13.36
C ASN A 116 -7.18 19.46 12.31
N GLY A 117 -6.16 19.02 11.59
CA GLY A 117 -6.25 17.95 10.61
C GLY A 117 -4.95 17.15 10.66
N LEU A 118 -4.95 16.04 11.43
CA LEU A 118 -3.91 15.03 11.30
C LEU A 118 -3.94 14.52 9.86
N SER A 119 -2.97 14.96 9.05
CA SER A 119 -2.83 14.43 7.69
C SER A 119 -2.54 12.94 7.78
N GLN A 120 -3.36 12.13 7.14
CA GLN A 120 -3.20 10.69 7.01
C GLN A 120 -2.79 10.34 5.60
N ILE A 121 -1.93 9.35 5.48
CA ILE A 121 -1.63 8.68 4.21
C ILE A 121 -2.10 7.23 4.25
N ILE A 122 -2.36 6.67 3.08
CA ILE A 122 -2.65 5.26 2.89
C ILE A 122 -1.38 4.59 2.38
N VAL A 123 -0.93 3.54 3.04
CA VAL A 123 0.23 2.77 2.63
C VAL A 123 -0.19 1.36 2.28
N ASN A 124 0.18 0.93 1.07
CA ASN A 124 0.07 -0.43 0.59
C ASN A 124 1.47 -1.01 0.41
N ILE A 125 1.73 -2.22 0.91
CA ILE A 125 2.98 -2.94 0.68
C ILE A 125 2.67 -4.24 -0.04
N GLU A 126 3.34 -4.46 -1.15
CA GLU A 126 3.28 -5.68 -1.96
C GLU A 126 4.62 -6.41 -1.89
N ALA A 127 4.58 -7.71 -1.64
CA ALA A 127 5.76 -8.58 -1.65
C ALA A 127 5.78 -9.40 -2.94
N GLN A 128 6.79 -9.16 -3.78
CA GLN A 128 6.96 -9.85 -5.05
C GLN A 128 8.23 -10.69 -5.01
N LYS A 129 8.08 -12.03 -5.02
CA LYS A 129 9.22 -12.94 -4.91
C LYS A 129 10.10 -12.92 -6.16
N ASP A 130 9.48 -13.03 -7.33
CA ASP A 130 10.17 -13.13 -8.61
C ASP A 130 9.55 -12.14 -9.61
N GLU A 131 10.32 -11.61 -10.56
CA GLU A 131 9.77 -10.75 -11.60
C GLU A 131 8.77 -11.56 -12.45
N PRO A 132 7.52 -11.09 -12.61
CA PRO A 132 6.54 -11.78 -13.42
C PRO A 132 6.90 -11.68 -14.90
N THR A 133 6.70 -12.77 -15.64
CA THR A 133 6.91 -12.81 -17.10
C THR A 133 5.72 -12.29 -17.89
N GLU A 134 4.52 -12.35 -17.31
CA GLU A 134 3.25 -12.03 -17.98
C GLU A 134 2.94 -10.54 -18.02
N TYR A 135 3.49 -9.76 -17.10
CA TYR A 135 3.25 -8.31 -16.99
C TYR A 135 4.46 -7.59 -16.37
N LYS A 136 4.49 -6.27 -16.50
CA LYS A 136 5.51 -5.43 -15.86
C LYS A 136 5.02 -4.95 -14.49
N ILE A 137 5.87 -5.09 -13.46
CA ILE A 137 5.54 -4.71 -12.08
C ILE A 137 5.11 -3.25 -12.00
N LEU A 138 5.80 -2.33 -12.69
CA LEU A 138 5.45 -0.91 -12.68
C LEU A 138 4.02 -0.66 -13.18
N ASN A 139 3.58 -1.35 -14.25
CA ASN A 139 2.22 -1.20 -14.76
C ASN A 139 1.17 -1.67 -13.75
N ARG A 140 1.45 -2.79 -13.05
CA ARG A 140 0.59 -3.26 -11.98
C ARG A 140 0.57 -2.29 -10.80
N ALA A 141 1.72 -1.73 -10.42
CA ALA A 141 1.83 -0.77 -9.35
C ALA A 141 1.03 0.52 -9.64
N ILE A 142 1.09 1.03 -10.89
CA ILE A 142 0.28 2.17 -11.33
C ILE A 142 -1.21 1.84 -11.22
N PHE A 143 -1.64 0.67 -11.66
CA PHE A 143 -3.04 0.24 -11.55
C PHE A 143 -3.47 0.15 -10.08
N TYR A 144 -2.65 -0.42 -9.19
CA TYR A 144 -2.95 -0.57 -7.78
C TYR A 144 -3.06 0.76 -7.04
N VAL A 145 -2.11 1.68 -7.24
CA VAL A 145 -2.17 3.00 -6.60
C VAL A 145 -3.37 3.81 -7.09
N SER A 146 -3.70 3.73 -8.38
CA SER A 146 -4.88 4.39 -8.95
C SER A 146 -6.18 3.83 -8.34
N ARG A 147 -6.25 2.52 -8.13
CA ARG A 147 -7.37 1.88 -7.45
C ARG A 147 -7.52 2.36 -6.01
N LEU A 148 -6.41 2.48 -5.27
CA LEU A 148 -6.43 3.00 -3.90
C LEU A 148 -6.87 4.47 -3.83
N ILE A 149 -6.50 5.28 -4.81
CA ILE A 149 -6.97 6.67 -4.91
C ILE A 149 -8.48 6.70 -5.17
N SER A 150 -8.95 5.96 -6.18
CA SER A 150 -10.38 5.97 -6.56
C SER A 150 -11.29 5.40 -5.46
N SER A 151 -10.83 4.37 -4.74
CA SER A 151 -11.60 3.71 -3.68
C SER A 151 -11.78 4.54 -2.40
N GLN A 152 -11.16 5.71 -2.30
CA GLN A 152 -11.34 6.62 -1.17
C GLN A 152 -12.70 7.32 -1.18
N LYS A 153 -13.34 7.43 -2.36
CA LYS A 153 -14.67 8.01 -2.46
C LYS A 153 -15.67 7.23 -1.61
N GLU A 154 -16.52 7.97 -0.89
CA GLU A 154 -17.53 7.46 0.07
C GLU A 154 -16.95 6.73 1.30
N ARG A 155 -15.62 6.54 1.35
CA ARG A 155 -14.91 5.99 2.51
C ARG A 155 -14.12 7.07 3.25
N ASP A 156 -13.21 7.75 2.55
CA ASP A 156 -12.31 8.76 3.12
C ASP A 156 -12.81 10.19 2.83
N PHE A 157 -13.53 10.38 1.75
CA PHE A 157 -14.20 11.64 1.41
C PHE A 157 -15.56 11.38 0.75
N VAL A 158 -16.47 12.33 0.88
CA VAL A 158 -17.84 12.24 0.36
C VAL A 158 -18.15 13.35 -0.63
N ASN A 159 -19.13 13.14 -1.47
CA ASN A 159 -19.59 14.11 -2.47
C ASN A 159 -18.45 14.55 -3.42
N THR A 160 -18.18 15.85 -3.47
CA THR A 160 -17.17 16.49 -4.33
C THR A 160 -15.97 17.03 -3.55
N ASN A 161 -15.74 16.55 -2.34
CA ASN A 161 -14.64 17.01 -1.48
C ASN A 161 -13.30 16.35 -1.92
N TYR A 162 -12.91 16.53 -3.17
CA TYR A 162 -11.69 15.96 -3.74
C TYR A 162 -10.40 16.45 -3.06
N ASP A 163 -10.46 17.59 -2.35
CA ASP A 163 -9.32 18.10 -1.58
C ASP A 163 -9.02 17.26 -0.32
N ASP A 164 -9.96 16.38 0.08
CA ASP A 164 -9.79 15.44 1.20
C ASP A 164 -9.16 14.11 0.78
N ILE A 165 -8.80 13.94 -0.51
CA ILE A 165 -8.10 12.75 -0.99
C ILE A 165 -6.76 12.64 -0.27
N LYS A 166 -6.55 11.49 0.40
CA LYS A 166 -5.29 11.16 1.06
C LYS A 166 -4.24 10.74 0.05
N GLN A 167 -2.99 11.07 0.33
CA GLN A 167 -1.84 10.52 -0.39
C GLN A 167 -1.81 9.00 -0.24
N VAL A 168 -1.41 8.33 -1.32
CA VAL A 168 -1.23 6.89 -1.37
C VAL A 168 0.23 6.57 -1.66
N PHE A 169 0.83 5.72 -0.84
CA PHE A 169 2.12 5.10 -1.09
C PHE A 169 1.94 3.61 -1.39
N SER A 170 2.21 3.20 -2.62
CA SER A 170 2.24 1.80 -3.04
C SER A 170 3.69 1.34 -3.11
N ILE A 171 4.13 0.56 -2.11
CA ILE A 171 5.52 0.14 -1.90
C ILE A 171 5.64 -1.33 -2.31
N TRP A 172 6.50 -1.62 -3.26
CA TRP A 172 6.73 -2.94 -3.83
C TRP A 172 8.11 -3.45 -3.44
N ILE A 173 8.15 -4.55 -2.70
CA ILE A 173 9.38 -5.23 -2.29
C ILE A 173 9.60 -6.38 -3.26
N CYS A 174 10.49 -6.19 -4.22
CA CYS A 174 10.84 -7.14 -5.26
C CYS A 174 12.09 -7.89 -4.87
N MET A 175 11.96 -9.18 -4.60
CA MET A 175 13.07 -10.06 -4.23
C MET A 175 13.68 -10.68 -5.49
N ASN A 176 14.83 -11.32 -5.34
CA ASN A 176 15.56 -11.99 -6.42
C ASN A 176 15.90 -11.06 -7.60
N MET A 177 16.14 -9.80 -7.30
CA MET A 177 16.60 -8.81 -8.30
C MET A 177 18.11 -8.93 -8.51
N ASP A 178 18.58 -8.50 -9.69
CA ASP A 178 20.01 -8.49 -10.00
C ASP A 178 20.79 -7.51 -9.11
N ASP A 179 20.16 -6.37 -8.77
CA ASP A 179 20.76 -5.31 -7.95
C ASP A 179 19.82 -4.83 -6.83
N ASN A 180 20.42 -4.43 -5.70
CA ASN A 180 19.70 -3.69 -4.68
C ASN A 180 19.36 -2.29 -5.21
N SER A 181 18.09 -1.95 -5.23
CA SER A 181 17.61 -0.70 -5.81
C SER A 181 16.47 -0.08 -5.02
N LEU A 182 16.34 1.24 -5.14
CA LEU A 182 15.25 2.01 -4.58
C LEU A 182 14.83 3.08 -5.58
N SER A 183 13.60 3.01 -6.08
CA SER A 183 13.04 3.97 -7.02
C SER A 183 11.75 4.55 -6.50
N HIS A 184 11.59 5.87 -6.60
CA HIS A 184 10.35 6.57 -6.28
C HIS A 184 9.76 7.17 -7.55
N ILE A 185 8.51 6.82 -7.84
CA ILE A 185 7.74 7.29 -9.00
C ILE A 185 6.58 8.12 -8.48
N HIS A 186 6.41 9.33 -8.98
CA HIS A 186 5.39 10.28 -8.57
C HIS A 186 4.95 11.16 -9.75
N LEU A 187 3.88 11.93 -9.56
CA LEU A 187 3.39 12.85 -10.58
C LEU A 187 4.24 14.12 -10.64
N THR A 188 4.48 14.61 -11.84
CA THR A 188 5.12 15.89 -12.09
C THR A 188 4.26 16.74 -13.03
N LYS A 189 4.45 18.06 -13.02
CA LYS A 189 3.75 19.00 -13.89
C LYS A 189 4.75 19.73 -14.79
N ASP A 190 4.55 19.63 -16.10
CA ASP A 190 5.30 20.39 -17.09
C ASP A 190 4.49 21.58 -17.59
N GLU A 191 5.10 22.76 -17.61
CA GLU A 191 4.47 23.98 -18.14
C GLU A 191 4.76 24.09 -19.64
N LEU A 192 3.78 23.73 -20.46
CA LEU A 192 3.91 23.71 -21.92
C LEU A 192 3.76 25.09 -22.56
N LEU A 193 3.19 26.06 -21.84
CA LEU A 193 3.01 27.44 -22.25
C LEU A 193 3.38 28.38 -21.10
N LYS A 194 2.57 29.40 -20.83
CA LYS A 194 2.78 30.27 -19.67
C LYS A 194 2.47 29.53 -18.39
N PRO A 195 3.29 29.66 -17.33
CA PRO A 195 3.01 29.08 -16.03
C PRO A 195 1.63 29.48 -15.51
N CYS A 196 0.88 28.51 -15.01
CA CYS A 196 -0.39 28.73 -14.35
C CYS A 196 -0.38 28.05 -12.98
N ASN A 197 -0.79 28.80 -11.97
CA ASN A 197 -0.88 28.26 -10.61
C ASN A 197 -2.18 27.42 -10.44
N TRP A 198 -2.19 26.23 -11.01
CA TRP A 198 -3.22 25.24 -10.73
C TRP A 198 -3.10 24.78 -9.27
N LYS A 199 -4.16 25.04 -8.49
CA LYS A 199 -4.22 24.56 -7.11
C LYS A 199 -4.49 23.07 -7.09
N GLY A 200 -3.90 22.37 -6.12
CA GLY A 200 -4.05 20.92 -5.94
C GLY A 200 -2.77 20.30 -5.39
N ASN A 201 -2.80 19.00 -5.17
CA ASN A 201 -1.69 18.23 -4.64
C ASN A 201 -1.23 17.21 -5.68
N LEU A 202 0.03 17.31 -6.13
CA LEU A 202 0.65 16.34 -7.02
C LEU A 202 1.18 15.11 -6.29
N ASP A 203 1.34 15.20 -4.96
CA ASP A 203 1.90 14.11 -4.14
C ASP A 203 0.87 13.04 -3.77
N LEU A 204 -0.33 13.06 -4.38
CA LEU A 204 -1.38 12.09 -4.08
C LEU A 204 -0.99 10.66 -4.48
N LEU A 205 -0.16 10.49 -5.50
CA LEU A 205 0.23 9.20 -6.06
C LEU A 205 1.72 8.98 -5.90
N ASN A 206 2.10 7.97 -5.11
CA ASN A 206 3.48 7.59 -4.87
C ASN A 206 3.64 6.07 -5.04
N ILE A 207 4.58 5.67 -5.90
CA ILE A 207 4.98 4.27 -6.06
C ILE A 207 6.45 4.17 -5.67
N VAL A 208 6.76 3.22 -4.80
CA VAL A 208 8.15 2.92 -4.42
C VAL A 208 8.47 1.49 -4.80
N LEU A 209 9.50 1.30 -5.61
CA LEU A 209 10.01 -0.02 -5.99
C LEU A 209 11.33 -0.26 -5.24
N ILE A 210 11.38 -1.32 -4.46
CA ILE A 210 12.55 -1.76 -3.69
C ILE A 210 13.01 -3.09 -4.28
N GLY A 211 14.16 -3.10 -4.94
CA GLY A 211 14.81 -4.32 -5.40
C GLY A 211 15.75 -4.87 -4.33
N ILE A 212 15.69 -6.17 -4.09
CA ILE A 212 16.54 -6.88 -3.13
C ILE A 212 17.19 -8.08 -3.83
N THR A 213 18.53 -8.15 -3.78
CA THR A 213 19.29 -9.29 -4.28
C THR A 213 19.24 -10.45 -3.28
N ASN A 214 19.55 -11.66 -3.77
CA ASN A 214 19.73 -12.86 -2.93
C ASN A 214 21.17 -12.99 -2.38
N GLU A 215 22.08 -12.11 -2.77
CA GLU A 215 23.44 -12.13 -2.27
C GLU A 215 23.49 -11.60 -0.83
N ILE A 216 23.91 -12.43 0.10
CA ILE A 216 24.20 -12.12 1.51
C ILE A 216 25.68 -11.86 1.66
#